data_e89150e03534074c6d6267379059f772
#
_entry.id   e89150e03534074c6d6267379059f772
#
_cell.length_a   1.000
_cell.length_b   1.000
_cell.length_c   1.000
_cell.angle_alpha   90.00
_cell.angle_beta   90.00
_cell.angle_gamma   90.00
#
_symmetry.space_group_name_H-M   'P 1'
#
loop_
_entity.id
_entity.type
_entity.pdbx_description
1 polymer ?
#
loop_
_entity_poly.entity_id
_entity_poly.type
_entity_poly.pdbx_seq_one_letter_code
_entity_poly.pdbx_strand_id
1 'polypeptide(L)'
;ILAQAIACQASPHAPELFPRSYTMSSQKPGLEKRLSATGDDSINQLGGSFKGNSMRHGTAPAKTAKANDPGCFSCFASVPVKDVDVVCIGAGIMSATVGLMIKELEPKWKIVMYERLHAPAEESSNGFNNAGTGHSGFMEPNYTKEVKNPDGTLKTVTTEKVEHVCEQFLSSRLFWDYCVKKGHLPDPSTFIHQTNHIALGIGKDQVEFIKKRYEAMKAKDLFKSMEIALPEDKTKQAQWAPLICAGRDPNQPICMTKIVHGTDVDFGALCKAKVNAFMKLGGDLRLFTLVTNIKRDGTAWIVTSKNTSTGRGVAKVRAKFVFVGAGGWALLMLQKAGIPQVKGYMALPVTGDWAVCQNPEVVARHHVKVYAPGAPGAPPMSMPHLDYRTIGGKEVLLFGPFGSMTFKFLRYGSNLDALKAVKCHNLCSTIGALSRNMGLAVMLMKDVFKSGSGKLADIRHYYPEADAEDWTLIPAGVRAQIIKKDPKTGKGMLQFGTEVVTNDDGTICGLLGASPGASTCVTIALDTITKCFKDKPQFKAWAPKIAQMIPGWTAEGPAGDLSGINCDSIYASTGATLKITPK
;
A
#
# COMPACT_ATOMS: atom_id res chain seq x y z
N ILE A 1 15.29 -20.26 15.04
CA ILE A 1 14.17 -20.16 14.08
C ILE A 1 14.57 -19.31 12.88
N LEU A 2 15.11 -18.09 13.08
CA LEU A 2 15.58 -17.23 11.98
C LEU A 2 16.74 -17.89 11.20
N ALA A 3 17.69 -18.53 11.89
CA ALA A 3 18.83 -19.24 11.29
C ALA A 3 18.38 -20.50 10.52
N GLN A 4 17.39 -21.22 10.99
CA GLN A 4 16.82 -22.40 10.31
C GLN A 4 16.03 -22.01 9.06
N ALA A 5 15.28 -20.91 9.09
CA ALA A 5 14.57 -20.39 7.91
C ALA A 5 15.54 -19.91 6.81
N ILE A 6 16.70 -19.37 7.18
CA ILE A 6 17.76 -18.97 6.23
C ILE A 6 18.39 -20.19 5.57
N ALA A 7 18.62 -21.27 6.33
CA ALA A 7 19.21 -22.49 5.79
C ALA A 7 18.31 -23.22 4.77
N CYS A 8 16.99 -23.18 4.94
CA CYS A 8 16.04 -23.79 4.00
C CYS A 8 15.91 -23.05 2.65
N GLN A 9 16.28 -21.77 2.57
CA GLN A 9 16.17 -20.98 1.33
C GLN A 9 17.48 -20.83 0.54
N ALA A 10 18.59 -21.29 1.07
CA ALA A 10 19.93 -21.11 0.47
C ALA A 10 20.45 -22.32 -0.32
N SER A 11 19.74 -23.45 -0.39
CA SER A 11 20.19 -24.65 -1.09
C SER A 11 19.37 -24.92 -2.34
N PRO A 12 20.00 -24.96 -3.55
CA PRO A 12 19.32 -25.40 -4.77
C PRO A 12 19.15 -26.92 -4.86
N HIS A 13 19.66 -27.69 -3.93
CA HIS A 13 19.56 -29.14 -3.85
C HIS A 13 19.24 -29.58 -2.42
N ALA A 14 17.94 -29.64 -2.07
CA ALA A 14 17.49 -30.39 -0.92
C ALA A 14 17.19 -31.82 -1.33
N PRO A 15 17.73 -32.86 -0.65
CA PRO A 15 17.38 -34.24 -0.95
C PRO A 15 15.93 -34.52 -0.55
N GLU A 16 15.24 -35.28 -1.39
CA GLU A 16 13.91 -35.82 -1.13
C GLU A 16 13.92 -36.68 0.14
N LEU A 17 13.33 -36.20 1.19
CA LEU A 17 13.04 -36.96 2.41
C LEU A 17 11.53 -37.05 2.60
N PHE A 18 10.89 -37.94 1.83
CA PHE A 18 9.66 -38.65 2.22
C PHE A 18 9.41 -39.79 1.22
N PRO A 19 9.06 -41.02 1.68
CA PRO A 19 8.94 -42.18 0.81
C PRO A 19 7.68 -42.13 -0.04
N ARG A 20 7.85 -42.42 -1.33
CA ARG A 20 6.75 -42.73 -2.25
C ARG A 20 6.12 -44.06 -1.84
N SER A 21 4.85 -44.03 -1.50
CA SER A 21 3.88 -45.07 -1.88
C SER A 21 2.50 -44.71 -1.33
N TYR A 22 1.60 -44.40 -2.25
CA TYR A 22 0.25 -44.96 -2.31
C TYR A 22 -0.42 -44.48 -3.60
N THR A 23 -0.58 -45.40 -4.51
CA THR A 23 -1.42 -45.30 -5.71
C THR A 23 -2.88 -45.24 -5.27
N MET A 24 -3.59 -44.18 -5.63
CA MET A 24 -5.05 -44.20 -5.78
C MET A 24 -5.50 -43.43 -7.02
N SER A 25 -6.48 -44.01 -7.66
CA SER A 25 -7.08 -43.81 -8.96
C SER A 25 -7.54 -42.37 -9.26
N SER A 26 -7.38 -42.05 -10.50
CA SER A 26 -8.14 -41.09 -11.34
C SER A 26 -9.18 -40.23 -10.66
N GLN A 27 -8.78 -39.04 -10.24
CA GLN A 27 -9.62 -37.85 -10.22
C GLN A 27 -8.82 -36.67 -10.81
N LYS A 28 -9.53 -35.85 -11.60
CA LYS A 28 -9.00 -34.78 -12.45
C LYS A 28 -7.97 -33.88 -11.75
N PRO A 29 -6.83 -33.58 -12.38
CA PRO A 29 -5.82 -32.65 -11.80
C PRO A 29 -6.28 -31.21 -12.06
N GLY A 30 -7.10 -30.65 -11.15
CA GLY A 30 -7.63 -29.32 -11.36
C GLY A 30 -7.00 -28.27 -10.45
N LEU A 31 -7.25 -28.36 -9.16
CA LEU A 31 -7.07 -27.23 -8.27
C LEU A 31 -5.68 -27.12 -7.66
N GLU A 32 -5.06 -28.22 -7.25
CA GLU A 32 -3.76 -28.15 -6.55
C GLU A 32 -2.64 -27.56 -7.43
N LYS A 33 -2.67 -27.84 -8.74
CA LYS A 33 -1.71 -27.27 -9.68
C LYS A 33 -1.99 -25.78 -9.97
N ARG A 34 -3.26 -25.35 -10.03
CA ARG A 34 -3.61 -23.96 -10.30
C ARG A 34 -3.42 -23.04 -9.09
N LEU A 35 -3.71 -23.54 -7.90
CA LEU A 35 -3.53 -22.77 -6.65
C LEU A 35 -2.09 -22.83 -6.11
N SER A 36 -1.23 -23.72 -6.63
CA SER A 36 0.20 -23.78 -6.32
C SER A 36 1.09 -23.14 -7.39
N ALA A 37 0.53 -22.78 -8.57
CA ALA A 37 1.30 -22.13 -9.62
C ALA A 37 1.67 -20.72 -9.21
N THR A 38 2.94 -20.49 -9.00
CA THR A 38 3.53 -19.14 -8.92
C THR A 38 3.37 -18.50 -10.29
N GLY A 39 2.67 -17.37 -10.31
CA GLY A 39 2.17 -16.64 -11.45
C GLY A 39 2.95 -16.72 -12.75
N ASP A 40 2.25 -17.05 -13.78
CA ASP A 40 2.65 -16.87 -15.17
C ASP A 40 2.62 -15.38 -15.51
N ASP A 41 3.62 -14.91 -16.26
CA ASP A 41 3.77 -13.50 -16.68
C ASP A 41 2.60 -12.96 -17.54
N SER A 42 1.66 -13.81 -17.93
CA SER A 42 0.50 -13.47 -18.75
C SER A 42 -0.44 -12.42 -18.13
N ILE A 43 -0.46 -12.27 -16.81
CA ILE A 43 -1.26 -11.21 -16.13
C ILE A 43 -0.58 -9.84 -16.20
N ASN A 44 0.73 -9.78 -16.44
CA ASN A 44 1.44 -8.51 -16.64
C ASN A 44 1.09 -7.80 -17.96
N GLN A 45 0.45 -8.46 -18.91
CA GLN A 45 -0.02 -7.85 -20.15
C GLN A 45 -1.30 -7.02 -20.01
N LEU A 46 -1.95 -7.03 -18.83
CA LEU A 46 -3.16 -6.25 -18.55
C LEU A 46 -2.88 -4.79 -18.18
N GLY A 47 -1.62 -4.40 -18.00
CA GLY A 47 -1.20 -3.01 -17.86
C GLY A 47 -0.91 -2.42 -19.23
N GLY A 48 -1.75 -1.47 -19.68
CA GLY A 48 -1.64 -0.82 -20.98
C GLY A 48 -0.22 -0.40 -21.33
N SER A 49 0.23 -0.81 -22.51
CA SER A 49 1.51 -0.46 -23.10
C SER A 49 1.69 1.05 -23.16
N PHE A 50 2.68 1.58 -22.46
CA PHE A 50 3.18 2.93 -22.65
C PHE A 50 3.87 3.00 -24.03
N LYS A 51 3.19 3.54 -25.04
CA LYS A 51 3.86 3.94 -26.28
C LYS A 51 4.72 5.16 -25.98
N GLY A 52 5.98 4.92 -25.67
CA GLY A 52 7.00 5.94 -25.64
C GLY A 52 7.30 6.38 -27.07
N ASN A 53 7.21 7.67 -27.35
CA ASN A 53 7.72 8.26 -28.58
C ASN A 53 9.22 7.96 -28.68
N SER A 54 9.58 7.15 -29.68
CA SER A 54 10.97 6.86 -30.00
C SER A 54 11.63 8.12 -30.57
N MET A 55 12.52 8.72 -29.83
CA MET A 55 13.47 9.66 -30.39
C MET A 55 14.51 8.88 -31.22
N ARG A 56 14.63 9.26 -32.48
CA ARG A 56 15.56 8.69 -33.45
C ARG A 56 17.00 8.81 -32.97
N HIS A 57 17.67 7.65 -32.83
CA HIS A 57 19.13 7.61 -32.74
C HIS A 57 19.73 7.80 -34.13
N GLY A 58 20.44 8.90 -34.30
CA GLY A 58 21.35 9.09 -35.40
C GLY A 58 22.59 8.23 -35.23
N THR A 59 22.83 7.33 -36.14
CA THR A 59 24.06 6.53 -36.26
C THR A 59 25.19 7.37 -36.82
N ALA A 60 26.32 7.45 -36.09
CA ALA A 60 27.60 7.89 -36.67
C ALA A 60 28.60 6.72 -36.57
N PRO A 61 29.49 6.55 -37.57
CA PRO A 61 30.27 5.33 -37.76
C PRO A 61 31.48 5.23 -36.85
N ALA A 62 31.77 3.99 -36.45
CA ALA A 62 32.94 3.61 -35.66
C ALA A 62 34.24 3.86 -36.43
N LYS A 63 35.20 4.57 -35.81
CA LYS A 63 36.61 4.51 -36.15
C LYS A 63 37.36 3.66 -35.15
N THR A 64 37.93 2.59 -35.64
CA THR A 64 38.89 1.73 -34.93
C THR A 64 40.17 2.51 -34.61
N ALA A 65 40.57 2.55 -33.34
CA ALA A 65 41.90 2.99 -32.91
C ALA A 65 42.55 1.88 -32.10
N LYS A 66 43.82 1.63 -32.47
CA LYS A 66 44.74 0.57 -31.97
C LYS A 66 45.07 0.73 -30.49
N ALA A 67 45.22 -0.41 -29.85
CA ALA A 67 45.86 -0.53 -28.54
C ALA A 67 47.37 -0.20 -28.62
N ASN A 68 47.83 0.57 -27.63
CA ASN A 68 49.13 0.48 -26.94
C ASN A 68 49.43 1.79 -26.22
N ASP A 69 49.27 1.83 -24.90
CA ASP A 69 50.27 2.44 -24.03
C ASP A 69 50.01 2.07 -22.55
N PRO A 70 50.94 1.52 -21.81
CA PRO A 70 50.80 1.27 -20.38
C PRO A 70 51.39 2.46 -19.61
N GLY A 71 50.54 3.20 -18.91
CA GLY A 71 51.06 4.20 -17.98
C GLY A 71 50.30 5.51 -17.95
N CYS A 72 49.17 5.54 -17.27
CA CYS A 72 48.75 6.78 -16.62
C CYS A 72 47.82 6.49 -15.45
N PHE A 73 48.35 6.52 -14.24
CA PHE A 73 47.56 6.81 -13.05
C PHE A 73 47.08 8.24 -13.13
N SER A 74 45.97 8.47 -13.82
CA SER A 74 45.34 9.77 -13.76
C SER A 74 43.86 9.70 -14.07
N CYS A 75 43.15 10.46 -13.27
CA CYS A 75 41.79 10.94 -13.49
C CYS A 75 40.69 9.96 -13.07
N PHE A 76 40.48 9.84 -11.77
CA PHE A 76 39.13 9.81 -11.26
C PHE A 76 38.44 11.13 -11.69
N ALA A 77 37.93 11.19 -12.89
CA ALA A 77 37.07 12.29 -13.33
C ALA A 77 35.90 12.34 -12.35
N SER A 78 35.84 13.38 -11.55
CA SER A 78 34.77 13.58 -10.59
C SER A 78 33.44 13.60 -11.36
N VAL A 79 32.53 12.68 -11.04
CA VAL A 79 31.20 12.65 -11.64
C VAL A 79 30.56 14.03 -11.41
N PRO A 80 30.18 14.78 -12.46
CA PRO A 80 29.63 16.12 -12.31
C PRO A 80 28.36 16.06 -11.48
N VAL A 81 28.27 16.95 -10.48
CA VAL A 81 27.12 17.05 -9.57
C VAL A 81 26.21 18.17 -10.06
N LYS A 82 24.93 17.85 -10.30
CA LYS A 82 23.92 18.84 -10.70
C LYS A 82 23.08 19.23 -9.48
N ASP A 83 22.84 20.53 -9.30
CA ASP A 83 21.96 21.04 -8.25
C ASP A 83 20.50 20.90 -8.65
N VAL A 84 19.69 20.39 -7.70
CA VAL A 84 18.22 20.29 -7.78
C VAL A 84 17.60 20.74 -6.46
N ASP A 85 16.35 21.15 -6.47
CA ASP A 85 15.64 21.56 -5.28
C ASP A 85 15.14 20.34 -4.49
N VAL A 86 14.56 19.35 -5.20
CA VAL A 86 13.97 18.16 -4.58
C VAL A 86 14.38 16.89 -5.32
N VAL A 87 14.66 15.85 -4.55
CA VAL A 87 14.75 14.48 -5.05
C VAL A 87 13.66 13.64 -4.40
N CYS A 88 12.85 12.95 -5.21
CA CYS A 88 11.95 11.89 -4.78
C CYS A 88 12.56 10.52 -5.11
N ILE A 89 12.67 9.62 -4.14
CA ILE A 89 13.23 8.27 -4.34
C ILE A 89 12.09 7.25 -4.39
N GLY A 90 11.92 6.58 -5.53
CA GLY A 90 10.77 5.74 -5.89
C GLY A 90 9.68 6.55 -6.61
N ALA A 91 8.99 5.94 -7.56
CA ALA A 91 7.84 6.53 -8.26
C ALA A 91 6.52 5.81 -7.92
N GLY A 92 6.35 5.45 -6.64
CA GLY A 92 5.08 4.99 -6.08
C GLY A 92 4.14 6.14 -5.74
N ILE A 93 2.92 5.80 -5.29
CA ILE A 93 1.84 6.76 -5.01
C ILE A 93 2.26 7.90 -4.05
N MET A 94 3.17 7.63 -3.09
CA MET A 94 3.63 8.64 -2.14
C MET A 94 4.51 9.69 -2.80
N SER A 95 5.56 9.28 -3.51
CA SER A 95 6.43 10.20 -4.26
C SER A 95 5.66 10.93 -5.35
N ALA A 96 4.73 10.25 -6.03
CA ALA A 96 3.87 10.86 -7.04
C ALA A 96 3.00 11.97 -6.44
N THR A 97 2.44 11.77 -5.22
CA THR A 97 1.62 12.77 -4.54
C THR A 97 2.46 13.92 -4.02
N VAL A 98 3.56 13.64 -3.31
CA VAL A 98 4.48 14.68 -2.78
C VAL A 98 5.09 15.49 -3.92
N GLY A 99 5.58 14.82 -4.96
CA GLY A 99 6.21 15.48 -6.11
C GLY A 99 5.24 16.38 -6.87
N LEU A 100 4.02 15.91 -7.15
CA LEU A 100 2.97 16.69 -7.80
C LEU A 100 2.58 17.91 -6.94
N MET A 101 2.34 17.70 -5.65
CA MET A 101 1.94 18.77 -4.73
C MET A 101 3.02 19.84 -4.59
N ILE A 102 4.31 19.45 -4.44
CA ILE A 102 5.41 20.43 -4.39
C ILE A 102 5.56 21.16 -5.74
N LYS A 103 5.32 20.47 -6.86
CA LYS A 103 5.41 21.07 -8.19
C LYS A 103 4.29 22.10 -8.45
N GLU A 104 3.09 21.89 -7.89
CA GLU A 104 2.02 22.87 -7.86
C GLU A 104 2.36 24.10 -6.97
N LEU A 105 2.99 23.85 -5.82
CA LEU A 105 3.38 24.92 -4.89
C LEU A 105 4.53 25.76 -5.46
N GLU A 106 5.51 25.11 -6.08
CA GLU A 106 6.75 25.70 -6.62
C GLU A 106 7.02 25.27 -8.07
N PRO A 107 6.33 25.84 -9.05
CA PRO A 107 6.45 25.45 -10.46
C PRO A 107 7.87 25.57 -11.02
N LYS A 108 8.70 26.47 -10.46
CA LYS A 108 10.08 26.74 -10.90
C LYS A 108 11.10 25.78 -10.31
N TRP A 109 10.76 25.01 -9.28
CA TRP A 109 11.71 24.10 -8.63
C TRP A 109 12.08 22.94 -9.55
N LYS A 110 13.38 22.61 -9.55
CA LYS A 110 13.92 21.43 -10.23
C LYS A 110 13.69 20.20 -9.33
N ILE A 111 12.73 19.36 -9.72
CA ILE A 111 12.37 18.17 -8.96
C ILE A 111 12.68 16.94 -9.80
N VAL A 112 13.49 16.02 -9.26
CA VAL A 112 13.86 14.75 -9.90
C VAL A 112 13.23 13.60 -9.13
N MET A 113 12.55 12.70 -9.83
CA MET A 113 12.00 11.46 -9.29
C MET A 113 12.75 10.26 -9.88
N TYR A 114 13.29 9.42 -9.01
CA TYR A 114 14.02 8.22 -9.40
C TYR A 114 13.18 6.97 -9.23
N GLU A 115 13.11 6.15 -10.26
CA GLU A 115 12.49 4.83 -10.21
C GLU A 115 13.47 3.77 -10.72
N ARG A 116 13.65 2.70 -9.94
CA ARG A 116 14.58 1.62 -10.30
C ARG A 116 14.05 0.68 -11.37
N LEU A 117 12.72 0.62 -11.52
CA LEU A 117 12.02 -0.24 -12.47
C LEU A 117 11.75 0.49 -13.79
N HIS A 118 11.13 -0.22 -14.71
CA HIS A 118 10.82 0.26 -16.06
C HIS A 118 9.62 1.22 -16.12
N ALA A 119 8.81 1.28 -15.06
CA ALA A 119 7.62 2.11 -14.98
C ALA A 119 7.31 2.54 -13.54
N PRO A 120 6.54 3.63 -13.34
CA PRO A 120 5.98 3.98 -12.04
C PRO A 120 4.95 2.95 -11.57
N ALA A 121 4.76 2.86 -10.26
CA ALA A 121 3.71 2.06 -9.61
C ALA A 121 3.84 0.53 -9.78
N GLU A 122 5.02 -0.02 -10.04
CA GLU A 122 5.18 -1.47 -10.24
C GLU A 122 5.34 -2.26 -8.92
N GLU A 123 5.59 -1.59 -7.80
CA GLU A 123 5.65 -2.22 -6.47
C GLU A 123 4.29 -2.13 -5.74
N SER A 124 4.25 -1.74 -4.47
CA SER A 124 3.03 -1.71 -3.64
C SER A 124 1.87 -0.90 -4.23
N SER A 125 2.14 0.06 -5.11
CA SER A 125 1.11 0.88 -5.77
C SER A 125 0.43 0.20 -6.96
N ASN A 126 0.96 -0.89 -7.51
CA ASN A 126 0.34 -1.64 -8.60
C ASN A 126 -1.06 -2.12 -8.18
N GLY A 127 -2.03 -2.09 -9.10
CA GLY A 127 -3.43 -2.40 -8.83
C GLY A 127 -3.65 -3.77 -8.17
N PHE A 128 -2.85 -4.79 -8.53
CA PHE A 128 -2.90 -6.11 -7.93
C PHE A 128 -2.06 -6.26 -6.65
N ASN A 129 -1.24 -5.29 -6.27
CA ASN A 129 -0.40 -5.37 -5.07
C ASN A 129 -1.07 -4.77 -3.82
N ASN A 130 -2.30 -4.30 -3.93
CA ASN A 130 -3.09 -3.72 -2.84
C ASN A 130 -4.58 -4.00 -3.02
N ALA A 131 -5.37 -3.76 -1.97
CA ALA A 131 -6.82 -3.98 -1.97
C ALA A 131 -7.62 -2.92 -2.77
N GLY A 132 -6.99 -1.82 -3.20
CA GLY A 132 -7.68 -0.72 -3.88
C GLY A 132 -8.78 -0.05 -3.09
N THR A 133 -8.78 -0.21 -1.78
CA THR A 133 -9.81 0.35 -0.93
C THR A 133 -9.66 1.86 -0.85
N GLY A 134 -10.62 2.60 -1.38
CA GLY A 134 -10.81 4.01 -1.10
C GLY A 134 -11.29 4.13 0.33
N HIS A 135 -10.37 4.29 1.25
CA HIS A 135 -10.53 3.90 2.64
C HIS A 135 -11.23 4.98 3.44
N SER A 136 -12.52 4.82 3.55
CA SER A 136 -13.31 5.62 4.49
C SER A 136 -13.38 4.98 5.90
N GLY A 137 -12.61 3.92 6.14
CA GLY A 137 -12.58 3.20 7.41
C GLY A 137 -13.81 2.36 7.72
N PHE A 138 -14.85 2.47 6.94
CA PHE A 138 -16.19 1.94 7.24
C PHE A 138 -16.25 0.44 7.47
N MET A 139 -15.56 -0.34 6.66
CA MET A 139 -15.66 -1.78 6.68
C MET A 139 -14.52 -2.47 7.42
N GLU A 140 -13.43 -1.78 7.74
CA GLU A 140 -12.30 -2.37 8.45
C GLU A 140 -12.60 -2.53 9.94
N PRO A 141 -13.03 -3.72 10.41
CA PRO A 141 -13.44 -3.92 11.81
C PRO A 141 -12.33 -3.62 12.80
N ASN A 142 -11.07 -3.78 12.38
CA ASN A 142 -9.91 -3.58 13.26
C ASN A 142 -9.61 -2.11 13.60
N TYR A 143 -10.30 -1.17 12.95
CA TYR A 143 -10.19 0.24 13.32
C TYR A 143 -11.07 0.60 14.52
N THR A 144 -11.95 -0.30 14.92
CA THR A 144 -12.81 -0.18 16.08
C THR A 144 -12.43 -1.25 17.11
N LYS A 145 -11.97 -0.83 18.30
CA LYS A 145 -11.57 -1.76 19.36
C LYS A 145 -12.73 -2.02 20.29
N GLU A 146 -12.89 -3.27 20.71
CA GLU A 146 -13.85 -3.66 21.73
C GLU A 146 -13.61 -2.95 23.05
N VAL A 147 -14.67 -2.45 23.65
CA VAL A 147 -14.74 -1.98 25.03
C VAL A 147 -15.67 -2.92 25.80
N LYS A 148 -15.16 -3.58 26.82
CA LYS A 148 -15.90 -4.61 27.58
C LYS A 148 -16.40 -4.08 28.90
N ASN A 149 -17.50 -4.65 29.36
CA ASN A 149 -18.00 -4.52 30.72
C ASN A 149 -17.10 -5.30 31.70
N PRO A 150 -17.23 -5.07 33.01
CA PRO A 150 -16.49 -5.85 34.02
C PRO A 150 -16.73 -7.36 33.98
N ASP A 151 -17.90 -7.79 33.51
CA ASP A 151 -18.29 -9.21 33.33
C ASP A 151 -17.71 -9.83 32.04
N GLY A 152 -16.95 -9.04 31.22
CA GLY A 152 -16.34 -9.49 29.99
C GLY A 152 -17.25 -9.38 28.74
N THR A 153 -18.52 -9.01 28.89
CA THR A 153 -19.44 -8.80 27.75
C THR A 153 -19.07 -7.55 26.97
N LEU A 154 -19.40 -7.52 25.68
CA LEU A 154 -19.13 -6.39 24.81
C LEU A 154 -20.07 -5.22 25.15
N LYS A 155 -19.50 -4.10 25.60
CA LYS A 155 -20.23 -2.86 25.90
C LYS A 155 -20.43 -2.00 24.65
N THR A 156 -19.34 -1.66 23.98
CA THR A 156 -19.29 -0.81 22.80
C THR A 156 -17.95 -0.98 22.08
N VAL A 157 -17.65 -0.15 21.10
CA VAL A 157 -16.36 -0.05 20.41
C VAL A 157 -15.85 1.38 20.40
N THR A 158 -14.52 1.55 20.27
CA THR A 158 -13.90 2.86 20.05
C THR A 158 -14.06 3.28 18.60
N THR A 159 -14.16 4.59 18.29
CA THR A 159 -14.37 5.12 16.94
C THR A 159 -13.29 6.08 16.47
N GLU A 160 -12.39 6.55 17.32
CA GLU A 160 -11.41 7.60 17.03
C GLU A 160 -10.53 7.25 15.82
N LYS A 161 -10.10 5.99 15.73
CA LYS A 161 -9.23 5.56 14.63
C LYS A 161 -9.98 5.51 13.30
N VAL A 162 -11.23 5.05 13.29
CA VAL A 162 -12.02 4.97 12.05
C VAL A 162 -12.42 6.36 11.58
N GLU A 163 -12.76 7.27 12.48
CA GLU A 163 -13.02 8.69 12.18
C GLU A 163 -11.81 9.33 11.53
N HIS A 164 -10.64 9.22 12.15
CA HIS A 164 -9.39 9.78 11.62
C HIS A 164 -9.01 9.23 10.24
N VAL A 165 -9.15 7.92 9.99
CA VAL A 165 -8.88 7.34 8.67
C VAL A 165 -9.88 7.84 7.62
N CYS A 166 -11.15 8.05 7.99
CA CYS A 166 -12.17 8.62 7.12
C CYS A 166 -11.79 10.05 6.70
N GLU A 167 -11.43 10.92 7.64
CA GLU A 167 -11.00 12.31 7.38
C GLU A 167 -9.78 12.36 6.46
N GLN A 168 -8.78 11.50 6.70
CA GLN A 168 -7.62 11.39 5.83
C GLN A 168 -7.98 11.02 4.39
N PHE A 169 -8.97 10.16 4.21
CA PHE A 169 -9.46 9.82 2.86
C PHE A 169 -10.25 10.96 2.23
N LEU A 170 -11.04 11.69 2.99
CA LEU A 170 -11.74 12.89 2.49
C LEU A 170 -10.75 13.94 1.96
N SER A 171 -9.63 14.16 2.66
CA SER A 171 -8.53 15.00 2.16
C SER A 171 -7.99 14.51 0.81
N SER A 172 -7.89 13.18 0.63
CA SER A 172 -7.47 12.60 -0.65
C SER A 172 -8.49 12.84 -1.76
N ARG A 173 -9.79 12.71 -1.48
CA ARG A 173 -10.87 13.02 -2.44
C ARG A 173 -10.84 14.49 -2.87
N LEU A 174 -10.66 15.41 -1.92
CA LEU A 174 -10.57 16.85 -2.21
C LEU A 174 -9.39 17.17 -3.12
N PHE A 175 -8.21 16.62 -2.84
CA PHE A 175 -7.04 16.84 -3.69
C PHE A 175 -7.20 16.20 -5.09
N TRP A 176 -7.81 15.03 -5.20
CA TRP A 176 -8.06 14.42 -6.51
C TRP A 176 -9.11 15.20 -7.31
N ASP A 177 -10.16 15.69 -6.65
CA ASP A 177 -11.15 16.61 -7.23
C ASP A 177 -10.48 17.86 -7.80
N TYR A 178 -9.62 18.51 -6.99
CA TYR A 178 -8.83 19.65 -7.45
C TYR A 178 -7.99 19.31 -8.69
N CYS A 179 -7.27 18.18 -8.65
CA CYS A 179 -6.42 17.77 -9.76
C CYS A 179 -7.21 17.45 -11.04
N VAL A 180 -8.40 16.88 -10.94
CA VAL A 180 -9.30 16.66 -12.09
C VAL A 180 -9.78 17.97 -12.67
N LYS A 181 -10.26 18.90 -11.82
CA LYS A 181 -10.69 20.25 -12.24
C LYS A 181 -9.60 21.07 -12.90
N LYS A 182 -8.34 20.88 -12.49
CA LYS A 182 -7.14 21.49 -13.09
C LYS A 182 -6.65 20.78 -14.36
N GLY A 183 -7.23 19.65 -14.75
CA GLY A 183 -6.75 18.86 -15.90
C GLY A 183 -5.43 18.13 -15.64
N HIS A 184 -5.00 18.00 -14.39
CA HIS A 184 -3.81 17.23 -14.00
C HIS A 184 -4.07 15.73 -14.00
N LEU A 185 -5.27 15.31 -13.61
CA LEU A 185 -5.70 13.91 -13.68
C LEU A 185 -6.64 13.68 -14.85
N PRO A 186 -6.61 12.47 -15.44
CA PRO A 186 -7.52 12.10 -16.53
C PRO A 186 -8.96 11.91 -16.01
N ASP A 187 -9.84 11.41 -16.88
CA ASP A 187 -11.18 11.02 -16.49
C ASP A 187 -11.15 10.09 -15.26
N PRO A 188 -11.88 10.43 -14.18
CA PRO A 188 -11.86 9.68 -12.93
C PRO A 188 -12.21 8.19 -13.07
N SER A 189 -13.05 7.82 -14.04
CA SER A 189 -13.39 6.41 -14.31
C SER A 189 -12.19 5.54 -14.69
N THR A 190 -11.01 6.13 -14.94
CA THR A 190 -9.78 5.38 -15.18
C THR A 190 -9.08 4.94 -13.89
N PHE A 191 -9.45 5.47 -12.72
CA PHE A 191 -8.75 5.17 -11.47
C PHE A 191 -9.61 5.07 -10.20
N ILE A 192 -10.88 5.55 -10.21
CA ILE A 192 -11.76 5.48 -9.04
C ILE A 192 -13.19 5.13 -9.45
N HIS A 193 -13.80 4.23 -8.69
CA HIS A 193 -15.15 3.70 -8.94
C HIS A 193 -15.96 3.72 -7.65
N GLN A 194 -17.23 4.13 -7.75
CA GLN A 194 -18.16 3.99 -6.64
C GLN A 194 -18.40 2.50 -6.36
N THR A 195 -18.20 2.09 -5.12
CA THR A 195 -18.31 0.69 -4.69
C THR A 195 -18.78 0.66 -3.24
N ASN A 196 -19.92 0.06 -2.99
CA ASN A 196 -20.43 -0.04 -1.62
C ASN A 196 -19.48 -0.84 -0.74
N HIS A 197 -19.28 -0.38 0.48
CA HIS A 197 -18.47 -1.07 1.48
C HIS A 197 -19.36 -1.74 2.51
N ILE A 198 -19.06 -3.01 2.79
CA ILE A 198 -19.81 -3.85 3.75
C ILE A 198 -18.85 -4.39 4.82
N ALA A 199 -19.24 -4.22 6.10
CA ALA A 199 -18.67 -5.02 7.18
C ALA A 199 -19.63 -6.18 7.48
N LEU A 200 -19.09 -7.41 7.48
CA LEU A 200 -19.83 -8.65 7.63
C LEU A 200 -19.49 -9.31 8.97
N GLY A 201 -20.49 -9.67 9.74
CA GLY A 201 -20.36 -10.53 10.91
C GLY A 201 -20.96 -11.90 10.64
N ILE A 202 -20.22 -12.98 10.91
CA ILE A 202 -20.66 -14.37 10.72
C ILE A 202 -20.62 -15.09 12.08
N GLY A 203 -21.76 -15.65 12.48
CA GLY A 203 -21.91 -16.28 13.80
C GLY A 203 -22.23 -15.26 14.89
N LYS A 204 -22.67 -15.75 16.05
CA LYS A 204 -23.26 -14.94 17.14
C LYS A 204 -22.34 -13.82 17.63
N ASP A 205 -21.08 -14.13 17.90
CA ASP A 205 -20.13 -13.15 18.47
C ASP A 205 -19.81 -12.02 17.50
N GLN A 206 -19.57 -12.35 16.21
CA GLN A 206 -19.31 -11.34 15.21
C GLN A 206 -20.56 -10.51 14.88
N VAL A 207 -21.75 -11.11 14.91
CA VAL A 207 -23.03 -10.40 14.76
C VAL A 207 -23.19 -9.35 15.87
N GLU A 208 -22.92 -9.73 17.13
CA GLU A 208 -22.98 -8.79 18.26
C GLU A 208 -21.96 -7.66 18.11
N PHE A 209 -20.73 -7.98 17.71
CA PHE A 209 -19.70 -6.97 17.44
C PHE A 209 -20.13 -5.99 16.34
N ILE A 210 -20.66 -6.47 15.21
CA ILE A 210 -21.11 -5.60 14.10
C ILE A 210 -22.29 -4.72 14.54
N LYS A 211 -23.22 -5.22 15.35
CA LYS A 211 -24.32 -4.41 15.91
C LYS A 211 -23.79 -3.28 16.79
N LYS A 212 -22.90 -3.59 17.75
CA LYS A 212 -22.30 -2.58 18.63
C LYS A 212 -21.46 -1.57 17.87
N ARG A 213 -20.74 -2.04 16.85
CA ARG A 213 -19.99 -1.17 15.94
C ARG A 213 -20.90 -0.21 15.17
N TYR A 214 -22.01 -0.71 14.64
CA TYR A 214 -23.01 0.11 13.98
C TYR A 214 -23.57 1.20 14.90
N GLU A 215 -24.00 0.84 16.11
CA GLU A 215 -24.54 1.79 17.10
C GLU A 215 -23.52 2.91 17.39
N ALA A 216 -22.27 2.57 17.65
CA ALA A 216 -21.24 3.54 17.97
C ALA A 216 -20.88 4.45 16.78
N MET A 217 -20.79 3.90 15.58
CA MET A 217 -20.43 4.66 14.37
C MET A 217 -21.57 5.51 13.85
N LYS A 218 -22.82 4.98 13.83
CA LYS A 218 -24.00 5.67 13.35
C LYS A 218 -24.29 6.98 14.10
N ALA A 219 -23.84 7.09 15.34
CA ALA A 219 -23.93 8.28 16.15
C ALA A 219 -22.99 9.43 15.71
N LYS A 220 -22.06 9.15 14.78
CA LYS A 220 -21.07 10.12 14.28
C LYS A 220 -21.48 10.67 12.93
N ASP A 221 -21.23 11.96 12.70
CA ASP A 221 -21.60 12.64 11.46
C ASP A 221 -21.00 11.99 10.21
N LEU A 222 -19.76 11.53 10.30
CA LEU A 222 -19.05 10.82 9.23
C LEU A 222 -19.77 9.55 8.72
N PHE A 223 -20.62 8.94 9.56
CA PHE A 223 -21.22 7.62 9.29
C PHE A 223 -22.76 7.63 9.31
N LYS A 224 -23.38 8.81 9.25
CA LYS A 224 -24.86 8.95 9.25
C LYS A 224 -25.55 8.18 8.14
N SER A 225 -24.91 7.99 6.98
CA SER A 225 -25.47 7.23 5.85
C SER A 225 -25.34 5.71 6.01
N MET A 226 -24.72 5.23 7.11
CA MET A 226 -24.51 3.80 7.35
C MET A 226 -25.85 3.09 7.59
N GLU A 227 -26.03 1.94 6.96
CA GLU A 227 -27.20 1.07 7.12
C GLU A 227 -26.78 -0.26 7.75
N ILE A 228 -27.76 -0.97 8.36
CA ILE A 228 -27.58 -2.31 8.90
C ILE A 228 -28.63 -3.27 8.32
N ALA A 229 -28.21 -4.50 8.07
CA ALA A 229 -29.09 -5.65 7.80
C ALA A 229 -28.85 -6.71 8.89
N LEU A 230 -29.85 -6.92 9.73
CA LEU A 230 -29.82 -7.86 10.84
C LEU A 230 -29.97 -9.31 10.36
N PRO A 231 -29.73 -10.34 11.21
CA PRO A 231 -29.85 -11.76 10.79
C PRO A 231 -31.19 -12.16 10.19
N GLU A 232 -32.27 -11.49 10.58
CA GLU A 232 -33.62 -11.67 10.04
C GLU A 232 -33.85 -11.01 8.68
N ASP A 233 -33.04 -10.00 8.30
CA ASP A 233 -33.20 -9.23 7.06
C ASP A 233 -32.63 -9.95 5.82
N LYS A 234 -32.99 -11.23 5.61
CA LYS A 234 -32.38 -12.08 4.56
C LYS A 234 -32.47 -11.49 3.16
N THR A 235 -33.61 -10.89 2.81
CA THR A 235 -33.81 -10.24 1.51
C THR A 235 -32.84 -9.08 1.31
N LYS A 236 -32.70 -8.22 2.32
CA LYS A 236 -31.79 -7.08 2.29
C LYS A 236 -30.32 -7.52 2.20
N GLN A 237 -29.94 -8.56 2.94
CA GLN A 237 -28.60 -9.16 2.87
C GLN A 237 -28.30 -9.69 1.47
N ALA A 238 -29.24 -10.44 0.85
CA ALA A 238 -29.06 -10.99 -0.49
C ALA A 238 -29.01 -9.91 -1.57
N GLN A 239 -29.73 -8.81 -1.42
CA GLN A 239 -29.63 -7.64 -2.31
C GLN A 239 -28.28 -6.94 -2.22
N TRP A 240 -27.72 -6.84 -1.01
CA TRP A 240 -26.46 -6.14 -0.81
C TRP A 240 -25.23 -6.96 -1.25
N ALA A 241 -25.23 -8.26 -0.97
CA ALA A 241 -24.10 -9.14 -1.25
C ALA A 241 -24.57 -10.55 -1.64
N PRO A 242 -25.05 -10.74 -2.88
CA PRO A 242 -25.63 -12.01 -3.32
C PRO A 242 -24.70 -13.21 -3.10
N LEU A 243 -23.41 -13.10 -3.42
CA LEU A 243 -22.46 -14.20 -3.26
C LEU A 243 -22.25 -14.61 -1.80
N ILE A 244 -22.38 -13.67 -0.85
CA ILE A 244 -22.24 -13.97 0.58
C ILE A 244 -23.43 -14.81 1.07
N CYS A 245 -24.60 -14.64 0.46
CA CYS A 245 -25.84 -15.28 0.90
C CYS A 245 -26.16 -16.59 0.15
N ALA A 246 -25.72 -16.71 -1.09
CA ALA A 246 -25.97 -17.90 -1.93
C ALA A 246 -25.34 -19.15 -1.31
N GLY A 247 -26.15 -20.22 -1.15
CA GLY A 247 -25.70 -21.50 -0.56
C GLY A 247 -25.34 -21.45 0.94
N ARG A 248 -25.61 -20.35 1.65
CA ARG A 248 -25.31 -20.21 3.07
C ARG A 248 -26.32 -20.97 3.92
N ASP A 249 -25.83 -21.66 4.95
CA ASP A 249 -26.69 -22.30 5.95
C ASP A 249 -27.68 -21.29 6.56
N PRO A 250 -29.00 -21.51 6.42
CA PRO A 250 -30.02 -20.62 6.97
C PRO A 250 -29.90 -20.41 8.49
N ASN A 251 -29.36 -21.38 9.24
CA ASN A 251 -29.18 -21.33 10.68
C ASN A 251 -27.92 -20.56 11.10
N GLN A 252 -27.00 -20.25 10.18
CA GLN A 252 -25.82 -19.43 10.46
C GLN A 252 -26.23 -17.96 10.45
N PRO A 253 -26.26 -17.28 11.63
CA PRO A 253 -26.63 -15.88 11.66
C PRO A 253 -25.52 -15.04 11.02
N ILE A 254 -25.90 -14.12 10.15
CA ILE A 254 -25.02 -13.08 9.60
C ILE A 254 -25.63 -11.70 9.81
N CYS A 255 -24.78 -10.70 9.99
CA CYS A 255 -25.16 -9.30 10.08
C CYS A 255 -24.25 -8.49 9.16
N MET A 256 -24.80 -7.51 8.47
CA MET A 256 -24.04 -6.64 7.57
C MET A 256 -24.30 -5.18 7.89
N THR A 257 -23.23 -4.36 7.85
CA THR A 257 -23.39 -2.91 7.74
C THR A 257 -22.89 -2.46 6.39
N LYS A 258 -23.60 -1.50 5.76
CA LYS A 258 -23.30 -0.98 4.42
C LYS A 258 -23.11 0.52 4.47
N ILE A 259 -22.16 1.02 3.68
CA ILE A 259 -21.99 2.43 3.39
C ILE A 259 -21.89 2.63 1.87
N VAL A 260 -22.65 3.62 1.36
CA VAL A 260 -22.77 3.91 -0.07
C VAL A 260 -21.63 4.80 -0.59
N HIS A 261 -20.93 5.52 0.28
CA HIS A 261 -19.81 6.40 -0.10
C HIS A 261 -18.47 5.68 -0.24
N GLY A 262 -18.48 4.35 -0.21
CA GLY A 262 -17.29 3.54 -0.46
C GLY A 262 -16.80 3.65 -1.91
N THR A 263 -15.51 3.40 -2.12
CA THR A 263 -14.90 3.44 -3.45
C THR A 263 -13.88 2.33 -3.63
N ASP A 264 -13.74 1.86 -4.87
CA ASP A 264 -12.58 1.12 -5.35
C ASP A 264 -11.63 2.08 -6.07
N VAL A 265 -10.33 1.98 -5.81
CA VAL A 265 -9.31 2.82 -6.43
C VAL A 265 -8.23 1.95 -7.06
N ASP A 266 -8.02 2.09 -8.35
CA ASP A 266 -6.80 1.62 -9.00
C ASP A 266 -5.66 2.58 -8.69
N PHE A 267 -4.95 2.31 -7.59
CA PHE A 267 -3.81 3.13 -7.18
C PHE A 267 -2.65 3.08 -8.17
N GLY A 268 -2.56 2.05 -9.01
CA GLY A 268 -1.60 1.96 -10.10
C GLY A 268 -1.89 2.99 -11.17
N ALA A 269 -3.12 3.04 -11.65
CA ALA A 269 -3.58 4.03 -12.63
C ALA A 269 -3.48 5.45 -12.09
N LEU A 270 -3.96 5.70 -10.86
CA LEU A 270 -3.87 7.00 -10.20
C LEU A 270 -2.42 7.46 -10.01
N CYS A 271 -1.51 6.56 -9.63
CA CYS A 271 -0.09 6.87 -9.45
C CYS A 271 0.55 7.26 -10.79
N LYS A 272 0.32 6.47 -11.84
CA LYS A 272 0.81 6.76 -13.20
C LYS A 272 0.27 8.11 -13.71
N ALA A 273 -1.00 8.40 -13.45
CA ALA A 273 -1.62 9.69 -13.81
C ALA A 273 -0.96 10.88 -13.08
N LYS A 274 -0.71 10.76 -11.77
CA LYS A 274 0.00 11.78 -10.98
C LYS A 274 1.44 11.99 -11.46
N VAL A 275 2.17 10.92 -11.77
CA VAL A 275 3.53 11.02 -12.32
C VAL A 275 3.50 11.71 -13.68
N ASN A 276 2.53 11.42 -14.54
CA ASN A 276 2.36 12.11 -15.81
C ASN A 276 2.06 13.61 -15.63
N ALA A 277 1.20 13.96 -14.67
CA ALA A 277 0.94 15.36 -14.31
C ALA A 277 2.21 16.06 -13.82
N PHE A 278 2.96 15.41 -12.92
CA PHE A 278 4.25 15.89 -12.44
C PHE A 278 5.23 16.18 -13.60
N MET A 279 5.33 15.27 -14.58
CA MET A 279 6.19 15.50 -15.76
C MET A 279 5.68 16.64 -16.64
N LYS A 280 4.37 16.75 -16.87
CA LYS A 280 3.77 17.85 -17.63
C LYS A 280 4.04 19.21 -16.99
N LEU A 281 4.14 19.28 -15.68
CA LEU A 281 4.52 20.47 -14.92
C LEU A 281 6.04 20.72 -14.90
N GLY A 282 6.85 19.94 -15.66
CA GLY A 282 8.32 20.09 -15.74
C GLY A 282 9.10 19.34 -14.66
N GLY A 283 8.51 18.32 -14.04
CA GLY A 283 9.25 17.36 -13.22
C GLY A 283 10.08 16.39 -14.06
N ASP A 284 11.23 15.95 -13.55
CA ASP A 284 12.15 15.02 -14.21
C ASP A 284 11.98 13.61 -13.63
N LEU A 285 11.42 12.67 -14.42
CA LEU A 285 11.31 11.26 -14.06
C LEU A 285 12.46 10.46 -14.68
N ARG A 286 13.18 9.72 -13.86
CA ARG A 286 14.28 8.85 -14.29
C ARG A 286 13.98 7.40 -13.95
N LEU A 287 13.51 6.66 -14.94
CA LEU A 287 13.29 5.22 -14.88
C LEU A 287 14.61 4.46 -14.94
N PHE A 288 14.58 3.17 -14.62
CA PHE A 288 15.76 2.30 -14.55
C PHE A 288 16.90 2.89 -13.73
N THR A 289 16.58 3.69 -12.70
CA THR A 289 17.56 4.45 -11.94
C THR A 289 17.45 4.14 -10.45
N LEU A 290 18.41 3.33 -9.95
CA LEU A 290 18.51 2.94 -8.55
C LEU A 290 19.34 3.96 -7.76
N VAL A 291 18.77 4.58 -6.76
CA VAL A 291 19.53 5.34 -5.77
C VAL A 291 20.32 4.36 -4.88
N THR A 292 21.63 4.53 -4.86
CA THR A 292 22.55 3.63 -4.15
C THR A 292 23.07 4.23 -2.85
N ASN A 293 23.17 5.57 -2.77
CA ASN A 293 23.67 6.26 -1.60
C ASN A 293 23.04 7.66 -1.44
N ILE A 294 22.96 8.10 -0.19
CA ILE A 294 22.54 9.46 0.21
C ILE A 294 23.54 9.92 1.25
N LYS A 295 24.23 11.02 1.00
CA LYS A 295 25.25 11.56 1.91
C LYS A 295 25.01 13.04 2.17
N ARG A 296 25.11 13.46 3.43
CA ARG A 296 25.01 14.86 3.81
C ARG A 296 26.15 15.70 3.18
N ASP A 297 25.82 16.89 2.71
CA ASP A 297 26.73 17.88 2.11
C ASP A 297 26.29 19.31 2.53
N GLY A 298 26.85 19.77 3.64
CA GLY A 298 26.40 21.02 4.28
C GLY A 298 24.92 20.97 4.66
N THR A 299 24.11 21.87 4.09
CA THR A 299 22.66 21.93 4.26
C THR A 299 21.89 21.11 3.23
N ALA A 300 22.58 20.42 2.31
CA ALA A 300 22.01 19.65 1.21
C ALA A 300 22.42 18.15 1.29
N TRP A 301 22.02 17.39 0.29
CA TRP A 301 22.27 15.94 0.20
C TRP A 301 22.83 15.58 -1.18
N ILE A 302 23.94 14.84 -1.21
CA ILE A 302 24.42 14.18 -2.44
C ILE A 302 23.70 12.84 -2.57
N VAL A 303 22.85 12.75 -3.58
CA VAL A 303 22.15 11.52 -3.97
C VAL A 303 22.89 10.88 -5.12
N THR A 304 23.37 9.65 -4.90
CA THR A 304 24.11 8.87 -5.89
C THR A 304 23.20 7.79 -6.45
N SER A 305 23.13 7.69 -7.77
CA SER A 305 22.31 6.70 -8.48
C SER A 305 23.12 5.95 -9.54
N LYS A 306 22.60 4.78 -9.95
CA LYS A 306 23.12 3.99 -11.07
C LYS A 306 21.98 3.51 -11.96
N ASN A 307 22.27 3.33 -13.25
CA ASN A 307 21.30 2.74 -14.17
C ASN A 307 21.16 1.24 -13.91
N THR A 308 19.92 0.74 -13.79
CA THR A 308 19.65 -0.68 -13.50
C THR A 308 19.65 -1.56 -14.73
N SER A 309 19.37 -1.02 -15.92
CA SER A 309 19.34 -1.79 -17.16
C SER A 309 20.74 -2.11 -17.68
N THR A 310 21.69 -1.18 -17.48
CA THR A 310 23.09 -1.37 -17.90
C THR A 310 24.02 -1.79 -16.77
N GLY A 311 23.59 -1.61 -15.51
CA GLY A 311 24.42 -1.79 -14.32
C GLY A 311 25.56 -0.77 -14.17
N ARG A 312 25.71 0.13 -15.15
CA ARG A 312 26.81 1.11 -15.28
C ARG A 312 26.27 2.54 -15.15
N GLY A 313 27.17 3.50 -15.17
CA GLY A 313 26.80 4.92 -15.16
C GLY A 313 26.39 5.40 -13.77
N VAL A 314 27.36 5.91 -12.99
CA VAL A 314 27.09 6.57 -11.71
C VAL A 314 26.75 8.03 -12.00
N ALA A 315 25.61 8.49 -11.49
CA ALA A 315 25.22 9.90 -11.53
C ALA A 315 25.07 10.45 -10.11
N LYS A 316 25.35 11.72 -9.93
CA LYS A 316 25.20 12.41 -8.65
C LYS A 316 24.37 13.69 -8.84
N VAL A 317 23.46 13.93 -7.90
CA VAL A 317 22.76 15.21 -7.78
C VAL A 317 22.89 15.72 -6.36
N ARG A 318 22.92 17.04 -6.20
CA ARG A 318 22.91 17.73 -4.92
C ARG A 318 21.51 18.31 -4.72
N ALA A 319 20.78 17.81 -3.72
CA ALA A 319 19.38 18.16 -3.47
C ALA A 319 19.25 18.95 -2.17
N LYS A 320 18.45 20.02 -2.19
CA LYS A 320 18.10 20.79 -0.97
C LYS A 320 17.16 20.00 -0.06
N PHE A 321 16.27 19.20 -0.66
CA PHE A 321 15.33 18.33 0.04
C PHE A 321 15.26 16.95 -0.62
N VAL A 322 15.18 15.89 0.20
CA VAL A 322 15.05 14.50 -0.26
C VAL A 322 13.82 13.85 0.36
N PHE A 323 12.88 13.40 -0.45
CA PHE A 323 11.77 12.55 -0.04
C PHE A 323 12.06 11.08 -0.38
N VAL A 324 12.06 10.22 0.64
CA VAL A 324 12.31 8.79 0.49
C VAL A 324 10.98 8.03 0.46
N GLY A 325 10.38 7.94 -0.73
CA GLY A 325 9.13 7.22 -1.00
C GLY A 325 9.39 5.81 -1.57
N ALA A 326 10.42 5.13 -1.09
CA ALA A 326 10.92 3.87 -1.64
C ALA A 326 10.18 2.62 -1.09
N GLY A 327 8.94 2.76 -0.58
CA GLY A 327 8.18 1.66 0.00
C GLY A 327 8.96 0.96 1.12
N GLY A 328 8.99 -0.36 1.17
CA GLY A 328 9.72 -1.11 2.19
C GLY A 328 11.23 -0.80 2.25
N TRP A 329 11.83 -0.29 1.18
CA TRP A 329 13.24 0.12 1.14
C TRP A 329 13.51 1.48 1.79
N ALA A 330 12.48 2.24 2.16
CA ALA A 330 12.66 3.57 2.74
C ALA A 330 13.53 3.54 4.00
N LEU A 331 13.35 2.56 4.88
CA LEU A 331 14.18 2.40 6.08
C LEU A 331 15.68 2.25 5.72
N LEU A 332 16.01 1.39 4.75
CA LEU A 332 17.38 1.19 4.31
C LEU A 332 18.02 2.47 3.75
N MET A 333 17.25 3.28 3.03
CA MET A 333 17.73 4.56 2.51
C MET A 333 17.96 5.58 3.62
N LEU A 334 17.06 5.69 4.59
CA LEU A 334 17.22 6.58 5.75
C LEU A 334 18.39 6.13 6.65
N GLN A 335 18.58 4.83 6.84
CA GLN A 335 19.75 4.29 7.53
C GLN A 335 21.07 4.62 6.79
N LYS A 336 21.07 4.56 5.46
CA LYS A 336 22.23 4.98 4.63
C LYS A 336 22.49 6.47 4.72
N ALA A 337 21.43 7.28 4.78
CA ALA A 337 21.55 8.73 4.99
C ALA A 337 22.13 9.07 6.38
N GLY A 338 22.15 8.11 7.31
CA GLY A 338 22.72 8.28 8.64
C GLY A 338 21.90 9.16 9.57
N ILE A 339 20.58 9.32 9.32
CA ILE A 339 19.74 10.15 10.19
C ILE A 339 19.50 9.46 11.54
N PRO A 340 19.67 10.20 12.67
CA PRO A 340 19.55 9.63 14.02
C PRO A 340 18.15 9.08 14.32
N GLN A 341 17.11 9.67 13.72
CA GLN A 341 15.69 9.37 13.99
C GLN A 341 15.29 7.94 13.67
N VAL A 342 16.01 7.25 12.78
CA VAL A 342 15.77 5.83 12.49
C VAL A 342 16.65 4.88 13.29
N LYS A 343 17.41 5.38 14.27
CA LYS A 343 18.23 4.54 15.15
C LYS A 343 17.32 3.66 16.01
N GLY A 344 17.54 2.36 15.96
CA GLY A 344 16.69 1.38 16.67
C GLY A 344 15.48 0.88 15.86
N TYR A 345 15.24 1.44 14.66
CA TYR A 345 14.18 0.97 13.76
C TYR A 345 14.63 -0.28 12.99
N MET A 346 13.67 -1.17 12.79
CA MET A 346 13.73 -2.32 11.89
C MET A 346 12.41 -2.43 11.13
N ALA A 347 12.38 -3.22 10.08
CA ALA A 347 11.16 -3.53 9.35
C ALA A 347 10.93 -5.04 9.32
N LEU A 348 9.68 -5.46 9.57
CA LEU A 348 9.21 -6.83 9.38
C LEU A 348 8.47 -6.89 8.04
N PRO A 349 9.07 -7.49 7.01
CA PRO A 349 8.40 -7.62 5.72
C PRO A 349 7.36 -8.75 5.77
N VAL A 350 6.14 -8.42 5.35
CA VAL A 350 5.02 -9.35 5.21
C VAL A 350 4.50 -9.24 3.79
N THR A 351 4.22 -10.36 3.18
CA THR A 351 3.61 -10.47 1.86
C THR A 351 2.38 -11.36 1.93
N GLY A 352 1.82 -11.71 0.81
CA GLY A 352 0.72 -12.67 0.71
C GLY A 352 0.34 -12.90 -0.74
N ASP A 353 -0.70 -13.71 -0.92
CA ASP A 353 -1.29 -13.98 -2.21
C ASP A 353 -2.75 -13.52 -2.24
N TRP A 354 -3.20 -13.07 -3.41
CA TRP A 354 -4.61 -12.89 -3.72
C TRP A 354 -5.12 -14.10 -4.49
N ALA A 355 -6.30 -14.59 -4.12
CA ALA A 355 -7.11 -15.38 -5.04
C ALA A 355 -7.91 -14.41 -5.91
N VAL A 356 -7.78 -14.52 -7.23
CA VAL A 356 -8.41 -13.66 -8.23
C VAL A 356 -9.42 -14.47 -9.00
N CYS A 357 -10.67 -13.99 -9.07
CA CYS A 357 -11.70 -14.51 -9.94
C CYS A 357 -11.93 -13.52 -11.09
N GLN A 358 -11.87 -14.03 -12.32
CA GLN A 358 -12.14 -13.27 -13.55
C GLN A 358 -13.34 -13.82 -14.32
N ASN A 359 -14.07 -14.80 -13.76
CA ASN A 359 -15.29 -15.32 -14.33
C ASN A 359 -16.36 -14.22 -14.35
N PRO A 360 -16.81 -13.74 -15.54
CA PRO A 360 -17.73 -12.62 -15.63
C PRO A 360 -19.10 -12.92 -14.99
N GLU A 361 -19.56 -14.17 -14.99
CA GLU A 361 -20.82 -14.57 -14.35
C GLU A 361 -20.76 -14.46 -12.82
N VAL A 362 -19.61 -14.76 -12.24
CA VAL A 362 -19.37 -14.60 -10.80
C VAL A 362 -19.16 -13.14 -10.44
N VAL A 363 -18.33 -12.42 -11.20
CA VAL A 363 -18.02 -10.99 -10.98
C VAL A 363 -19.28 -10.14 -11.05
N ALA A 364 -20.18 -10.39 -12.03
CA ALA A 364 -21.43 -9.66 -12.20
C ALA A 364 -22.40 -9.77 -11.01
N ARG A 365 -22.21 -10.76 -10.14
CA ARG A 365 -23.03 -10.99 -8.93
C ARG A 365 -22.49 -10.30 -7.68
N HIS A 366 -21.34 -9.59 -7.74
CA HIS A 366 -20.71 -9.03 -6.54
C HIS A 366 -20.02 -7.69 -6.81
N HIS A 367 -20.76 -6.60 -6.66
CA HIS A 367 -20.24 -5.23 -6.88
C HIS A 367 -19.95 -4.48 -5.58
N VAL A 368 -19.45 -5.16 -4.56
CA VAL A 368 -19.19 -4.62 -3.23
C VAL A 368 -17.81 -5.04 -2.71
N LYS A 369 -17.33 -4.35 -1.68
CA LYS A 369 -16.17 -4.78 -0.88
C LYS A 369 -16.67 -5.28 0.46
N VAL A 370 -16.32 -6.51 0.84
CA VAL A 370 -16.81 -7.16 2.06
C VAL A 370 -15.65 -7.57 2.96
N TYR A 371 -15.62 -7.01 4.17
CA TYR A 371 -14.67 -7.32 5.23
C TYR A 371 -15.39 -7.94 6.41
N ALA A 372 -14.78 -8.93 7.05
CA ALA A 372 -15.26 -9.50 8.31
C ALA A 372 -14.22 -9.34 9.43
N PRO A 373 -14.66 -9.34 10.71
CA PRO A 373 -13.74 -9.43 11.82
C PRO A 373 -12.92 -10.72 11.74
N GLY A 374 -11.65 -10.67 12.11
CA GLY A 374 -10.85 -11.85 12.20
C GLY A 374 -11.10 -12.67 13.45
N ALA A 375 -10.40 -13.79 13.53
CA ALA A 375 -10.36 -14.54 14.78
C ALA A 375 -9.87 -13.65 15.93
N PRO A 376 -10.35 -13.83 17.17
CA PRO A 376 -9.90 -13.06 18.31
C PRO A 376 -8.37 -13.05 18.42
N GLY A 377 -7.77 -11.85 18.50
CA GLY A 377 -6.31 -11.68 18.56
C GLY A 377 -5.57 -11.72 17.22
N ALA A 378 -6.26 -11.93 16.10
CA ALA A 378 -5.65 -11.85 14.78
C ALA A 378 -5.24 -10.39 14.45
N PRO A 379 -4.03 -10.18 13.86
CA PRO A 379 -3.61 -8.84 13.50
C PRO A 379 -4.40 -8.29 12.30
N PRO A 380 -4.57 -6.97 12.23
CA PRO A 380 -5.37 -6.31 11.18
C PRO A 380 -5.05 -6.69 9.75
N MET A 381 -3.83 -7.14 9.49
CA MET A 381 -3.33 -7.43 8.15
C MET A 381 -3.66 -8.83 7.63
N SER A 382 -4.18 -9.70 8.48
CA SER A 382 -4.45 -11.10 8.18
C SER A 382 -5.93 -11.39 7.97
N MET A 383 -6.73 -10.34 7.83
CA MET A 383 -8.16 -10.46 7.59
C MET A 383 -8.40 -10.68 6.10
N PRO A 384 -8.88 -11.84 5.68
CA PRO A 384 -9.35 -12.00 4.34
C PRO A 384 -10.57 -11.11 4.09
N HIS A 385 -10.69 -10.61 2.88
CA HIS A 385 -11.85 -9.86 2.42
C HIS A 385 -12.17 -10.23 0.97
N LEU A 386 -13.42 -10.07 0.57
CA LEU A 386 -13.90 -10.32 -0.79
C LEU A 386 -14.22 -8.99 -1.44
N ASP A 387 -13.38 -8.59 -2.38
CA ASP A 387 -13.44 -7.27 -3.00
C ASP A 387 -13.76 -7.33 -4.48
N TYR A 388 -14.81 -6.62 -4.90
CA TYR A 388 -14.93 -6.19 -6.28
C TYR A 388 -13.91 -5.10 -6.60
N ARG A 389 -13.20 -5.28 -7.70
CA ARG A 389 -12.14 -4.38 -8.15
C ARG A 389 -12.28 -4.06 -9.64
N THR A 390 -11.96 -2.80 -9.99
CA THR A 390 -11.71 -2.41 -11.39
C THR A 390 -10.23 -2.04 -11.53
N ILE A 391 -9.47 -2.88 -12.22
CA ILE A 391 -8.02 -2.71 -12.41
C ILE A 391 -7.70 -2.66 -13.90
N GLY A 392 -7.10 -1.55 -14.35
CA GLY A 392 -6.83 -1.36 -15.77
C GLY A 392 -8.06 -1.44 -16.67
N GLY A 393 -9.23 -1.05 -16.16
CA GLY A 393 -10.53 -1.13 -16.84
C GLY A 393 -11.16 -2.52 -16.86
N LYS A 394 -10.59 -3.51 -16.16
CA LYS A 394 -11.15 -4.86 -16.02
C LYS A 394 -11.74 -5.08 -14.65
N GLU A 395 -12.90 -5.68 -14.61
CA GLU A 395 -13.61 -6.05 -13.38
C GLU A 395 -13.17 -7.44 -12.92
N VAL A 396 -12.83 -7.57 -11.65
CA VAL A 396 -12.37 -8.81 -11.04
C VAL A 396 -12.83 -8.89 -9.59
N LEU A 397 -12.89 -10.10 -9.02
CA LEU A 397 -12.96 -10.29 -7.57
C LEU A 397 -11.58 -10.67 -7.04
N LEU A 398 -11.20 -10.05 -5.93
CA LEU A 398 -10.03 -10.43 -5.15
C LEU A 398 -10.48 -10.99 -3.80
N PHE A 399 -9.95 -12.15 -3.42
CA PHE A 399 -10.11 -12.69 -2.07
C PHE A 399 -8.76 -12.85 -1.38
N GLY A 400 -8.68 -12.48 -0.13
CA GLY A 400 -7.45 -12.56 0.68
C GLY A 400 -7.15 -11.24 1.43
N PRO A 401 -5.86 -10.89 1.64
CA PRO A 401 -4.67 -11.66 1.28
C PRO A 401 -4.46 -12.90 2.16
N PHE A 402 -3.95 -13.98 1.57
CA PHE A 402 -3.38 -15.09 2.33
C PHE A 402 -1.99 -14.68 2.79
N GLY A 403 -1.80 -14.52 4.09
CA GLY A 403 -0.57 -13.96 4.65
C GLY A 403 0.64 -14.86 4.43
N SER A 404 1.80 -14.27 4.20
CA SER A 404 3.06 -14.97 4.04
C SER A 404 4.22 -14.14 4.58
N MET A 405 5.30 -14.79 4.97
CA MET A 405 6.55 -14.14 5.37
C MET A 405 7.53 -14.07 4.21
N THR A 406 8.30 -13.00 4.18
CA THR A 406 9.38 -12.82 3.21
C THR A 406 10.55 -12.10 3.85
N PHE A 407 11.75 -12.20 3.26
CA PHE A 407 12.91 -11.38 3.63
C PHE A 407 13.09 -10.19 2.67
N LYS A 408 12.32 -10.15 1.59
CA LYS A 408 12.33 -9.04 0.63
C LYS A 408 11.53 -7.86 1.19
N PHE A 409 12.03 -6.66 1.05
CA PHE A 409 11.28 -5.44 1.41
C PHE A 409 10.41 -4.91 0.26
N LEU A 410 10.64 -5.41 -0.95
CA LEU A 410 9.88 -5.10 -2.15
C LEU A 410 9.61 -6.39 -2.92
N ARG A 411 8.55 -6.44 -3.73
CA ARG A 411 8.22 -7.61 -4.57
C ARG A 411 9.42 -8.00 -5.46
N TYR A 412 10.03 -7.02 -6.10
CA TYR A 412 11.23 -7.18 -6.92
C TYR A 412 12.53 -6.91 -6.12
N GLY A 413 12.50 -7.09 -4.80
CA GLY A 413 13.63 -6.94 -3.88
C GLY A 413 14.50 -8.20 -3.77
N SER A 414 15.43 -8.19 -2.80
CA SER A 414 16.33 -9.29 -2.51
C SER A 414 16.00 -9.93 -1.15
N ASN A 415 16.18 -11.25 -1.04
CA ASN A 415 16.06 -11.95 0.24
C ASN A 415 17.11 -11.46 1.28
N LEU A 416 18.11 -10.70 0.85
CA LEU A 416 19.10 -10.07 1.75
C LEU A 416 18.62 -8.72 2.31
N ASP A 417 17.46 -8.21 1.92
CA ASP A 417 17.01 -6.86 2.33
C ASP A 417 16.79 -6.77 3.84
N ALA A 418 16.12 -7.76 4.42
CA ALA A 418 15.90 -7.82 5.87
C ALA A 418 17.24 -7.89 6.64
N LEU A 419 18.20 -8.68 6.15
CA LEU A 419 19.53 -8.77 6.77
C LEU A 419 20.30 -7.44 6.71
N LYS A 420 20.20 -6.71 5.60
CA LYS A 420 20.84 -5.40 5.45
C LYS A 420 20.28 -4.35 6.42
N ALA A 421 19.02 -4.50 6.84
CA ALA A 421 18.37 -3.58 7.79
C ALA A 421 18.77 -3.86 9.24
N VAL A 422 19.28 -5.05 9.56
CA VAL A 422 19.76 -5.39 10.91
C VAL A 422 21.02 -4.61 11.22
N LYS A 423 21.05 -3.95 12.38
CA LYS A 423 22.15 -3.19 12.94
C LYS A 423 22.29 -3.51 14.43
N CYS A 424 23.47 -3.32 15.00
CA CYS A 424 23.70 -3.55 16.43
C CYS A 424 22.69 -2.79 17.31
N HIS A 425 22.36 -1.57 16.91
CA HIS A 425 21.45 -0.70 17.68
C HIS A 425 19.96 -1.08 17.59
N ASN A 426 19.53 -1.95 16.65
CA ASN A 426 18.14 -2.39 16.51
C ASN A 426 17.93 -3.87 16.84
N LEU A 427 19.01 -4.65 17.10
CA LEU A 427 18.92 -6.10 17.32
C LEU A 427 18.05 -6.46 18.53
N CYS A 428 18.30 -5.82 19.69
CA CYS A 428 17.52 -6.09 20.91
C CYS A 428 16.04 -5.73 20.75
N SER A 429 15.72 -4.59 20.12
CA SER A 429 14.33 -4.21 19.87
C SER A 429 13.65 -5.15 18.89
N THR A 430 14.37 -5.65 17.88
CA THR A 430 13.86 -6.63 16.92
C THR A 430 13.53 -7.97 17.60
N ILE A 431 14.47 -8.52 18.36
CA ILE A 431 14.23 -9.78 19.11
C ILE A 431 13.07 -9.61 20.07
N GLY A 432 13.03 -8.50 20.83
CA GLY A 432 11.96 -8.24 21.79
C GLY A 432 10.58 -8.01 21.14
N ALA A 433 10.52 -7.46 19.94
CA ALA A 433 9.26 -7.33 19.21
C ALA A 433 8.79 -8.69 18.65
N LEU A 434 9.71 -9.47 18.06
CA LEU A 434 9.38 -10.79 17.52
C LEU A 434 8.92 -11.76 18.60
N SER A 435 9.61 -11.80 19.75
CA SER A 435 9.22 -12.71 20.87
C SER A 435 7.80 -12.41 21.41
N ARG A 436 7.40 -11.13 21.44
CA ARG A 436 6.05 -10.74 21.88
C ARG A 436 4.96 -10.96 20.84
N ASN A 437 5.34 -11.09 19.58
CA ASN A 437 4.42 -11.31 18.46
C ASN A 437 4.57 -12.71 17.86
N MET A 438 4.97 -13.71 18.67
CA MET A 438 5.10 -15.10 18.22
C MET A 438 3.81 -15.66 17.65
N GLY A 439 2.65 -15.27 18.19
CA GLY A 439 1.34 -15.65 17.64
C GLY A 439 1.14 -15.19 16.20
N LEU A 440 1.57 -13.97 15.87
CA LEU A 440 1.57 -13.47 14.48
C LEU A 440 2.50 -14.31 13.58
N ALA A 441 3.71 -14.61 14.04
CA ALA A 441 4.64 -15.43 13.26
C ALA A 441 4.08 -16.83 12.99
N VAL A 442 3.50 -17.49 14.00
CA VAL A 442 2.87 -18.80 13.85
C VAL A 442 1.68 -18.76 12.89
N MET A 443 0.86 -17.72 12.95
CA MET A 443 -0.27 -17.54 12.06
C MET A 443 0.17 -17.36 10.61
N LEU A 444 1.15 -16.47 10.34
CA LEU A 444 1.72 -16.29 9.01
C LEU A 444 2.35 -17.58 8.46
N MET A 445 3.00 -18.37 9.33
CA MET A 445 3.53 -19.68 8.94
C MET A 445 2.41 -20.66 8.58
N LYS A 446 1.29 -20.69 9.31
CA LYS A 446 0.14 -21.52 8.97
C LYS A 446 -0.43 -21.18 7.60
N ASP A 447 -0.54 -19.88 7.27
CA ASP A 447 -1.03 -19.44 5.96
C ASP A 447 -0.09 -19.83 4.82
N VAL A 448 1.25 -19.78 5.05
CA VAL A 448 2.25 -20.23 4.06
C VAL A 448 2.06 -21.70 3.68
N PHE A 449 1.78 -22.55 4.68
CA PHE A 449 1.60 -24.00 4.46
C PHE A 449 0.16 -24.41 4.19
N LYS A 450 -0.77 -23.44 4.08
CA LYS A 450 -2.17 -23.73 3.79
C LYS A 450 -2.33 -24.30 2.38
N SER A 451 -2.94 -25.49 2.28
CA SER A 451 -3.20 -26.15 1.00
C SER A 451 -4.18 -25.36 0.13
N GLY A 452 -4.25 -25.66 -1.16
CA GLY A 452 -5.25 -25.09 -2.06
C GLY A 452 -6.68 -25.31 -1.59
N SER A 453 -6.99 -26.51 -1.10
CA SER A 453 -8.30 -26.82 -0.48
C SER A 453 -8.58 -26.00 0.76
N GLY A 454 -7.55 -25.76 1.59
CA GLY A 454 -7.67 -24.89 2.76
C GLY A 454 -7.92 -23.42 2.39
N LYS A 455 -7.28 -22.90 1.33
CA LYS A 455 -7.54 -21.57 0.81
C LYS A 455 -8.95 -21.44 0.23
N LEU A 456 -9.41 -22.47 -0.49
CA LEU A 456 -10.78 -22.53 -0.99
C LEU A 456 -11.81 -22.57 0.15
N ALA A 457 -11.54 -23.25 1.25
CA ALA A 457 -12.41 -23.25 2.42
C ALA A 457 -12.56 -21.83 3.02
N ASP A 458 -11.48 -21.03 3.02
CA ASP A 458 -11.58 -19.62 3.45
C ASP A 458 -12.42 -18.79 2.48
N ILE A 459 -12.30 -19.02 1.16
CA ILE A 459 -13.15 -18.35 0.17
C ILE A 459 -14.62 -18.74 0.41
N ARG A 460 -14.91 -20.03 0.63
CA ARG A 460 -16.25 -20.55 0.91
C ARG A 460 -16.84 -20.08 2.23
N HIS A 461 -16.01 -19.65 3.18
CA HIS A 461 -16.51 -19.00 4.38
C HIS A 461 -17.24 -17.68 4.06
N TYR A 462 -16.80 -16.95 3.02
CA TYR A 462 -17.44 -15.74 2.52
C TYR A 462 -18.45 -16.06 1.41
N TYR A 463 -18.05 -16.82 0.41
CA TYR A 463 -18.85 -17.21 -0.74
C TYR A 463 -19.01 -18.75 -0.75
N PRO A 464 -20.10 -19.29 -0.15
CA PRO A 464 -20.25 -20.75 0.07
C PRO A 464 -20.23 -21.58 -1.22
N GLU A 465 -20.76 -21.05 -2.32
CA GLU A 465 -20.81 -21.71 -3.65
C GLU A 465 -19.55 -21.49 -4.49
N ALA A 466 -18.44 -21.00 -3.91
CA ALA A 466 -17.23 -20.76 -4.69
C ALA A 466 -16.73 -22.05 -5.36
N ASP A 467 -16.54 -22.01 -6.67
CA ASP A 467 -15.90 -23.07 -7.43
C ASP A 467 -14.39 -22.80 -7.48
N ALA A 468 -13.64 -23.85 -7.28
CA ALA A 468 -12.19 -23.83 -7.31
C ALA A 468 -11.60 -23.37 -8.66
N GLU A 469 -12.28 -23.69 -9.75
CA GLU A 469 -11.81 -23.40 -11.12
C GLU A 469 -11.86 -21.90 -11.45
N ASP A 470 -12.68 -21.11 -10.73
CA ASP A 470 -12.80 -19.68 -10.92
C ASP A 470 -11.65 -18.85 -10.32
N TRP A 471 -10.80 -19.45 -9.48
CA TRP A 471 -9.81 -18.72 -8.69
C TRP A 471 -8.37 -19.05 -9.06
N THR A 472 -7.58 -18.00 -9.29
CA THR A 472 -6.14 -18.10 -9.54
C THR A 472 -5.37 -17.34 -8.48
N LEU A 473 -4.31 -17.92 -7.92
CA LEU A 473 -3.45 -17.25 -6.97
C LEU A 473 -2.43 -16.35 -7.67
N ILE A 474 -2.32 -15.13 -7.22
CA ILE A 474 -1.29 -14.19 -7.65
C ILE A 474 -0.57 -13.58 -6.44
N PRO A 475 0.74 -13.30 -6.53
CA PRO A 475 1.46 -12.63 -5.45
C PRO A 475 0.95 -11.20 -5.24
N ALA A 476 0.69 -10.85 -3.99
CA ALA A 476 0.40 -9.48 -3.57
C ALA A 476 1.68 -8.65 -3.38
N GLY A 477 1.52 -7.38 -2.99
CA GLY A 477 2.63 -6.51 -2.64
C GLY A 477 3.27 -6.85 -1.30
N VAL A 478 4.50 -6.39 -1.09
CA VAL A 478 5.21 -6.53 0.19
C VAL A 478 4.89 -5.32 1.08
N ARG A 479 4.59 -5.58 2.33
CA ARG A 479 4.36 -4.59 3.40
C ARG A 479 5.48 -4.69 4.42
N ALA A 480 6.18 -3.60 4.69
CA ALA A 480 7.25 -3.53 5.69
C ALA A 480 6.69 -2.87 6.96
N GLN A 481 6.36 -3.68 7.97
CA GLN A 481 5.87 -3.18 9.26
C GLN A 481 7.02 -2.67 10.10
N ILE A 482 6.79 -1.56 10.82
CA ILE A 482 7.84 -0.95 11.63
C ILE A 482 8.03 -1.74 12.93
N ILE A 483 9.29 -2.03 13.25
CA ILE A 483 9.71 -2.41 14.60
C ILE A 483 10.51 -1.24 15.17
N LYS A 484 10.16 -0.77 16.36
CA LYS A 484 10.90 0.25 17.08
C LYS A 484 10.83 0.05 18.58
N LYS A 485 11.56 0.85 19.36
CA LYS A 485 11.41 0.88 20.81
C LYS A 485 10.14 1.61 21.20
N ASP A 486 9.38 1.02 22.09
CA ASP A 486 8.27 1.69 22.76
C ASP A 486 8.82 2.80 23.66
N PRO A 487 8.39 4.06 23.47
CA PRO A 487 8.88 5.18 24.28
C PRO A 487 8.64 5.02 25.80
N LYS A 488 7.55 4.34 26.16
CA LYS A 488 7.13 4.17 27.56
C LYS A 488 7.88 3.04 28.27
N THR A 489 8.13 1.93 27.58
CA THR A 489 8.70 0.73 28.19
C THR A 489 10.15 0.45 27.77
N GLY A 490 10.68 1.15 26.77
CA GLY A 490 11.99 0.91 26.17
C GLY A 490 12.11 -0.44 25.43
N LYS A 491 11.04 -1.22 25.41
CA LYS A 491 11.02 -2.56 24.80
C LYS A 491 10.68 -2.46 23.30
N GLY A 492 11.18 -3.42 22.50
CA GLY A 492 10.83 -3.47 21.06
C GLY A 492 9.33 -3.70 20.86
N MET A 493 8.71 -2.95 19.98
CA MET A 493 7.28 -3.10 19.63
C MET A 493 7.11 -3.15 18.10
N LEU A 494 6.09 -3.87 17.66
CA LEU A 494 5.61 -3.83 16.28
C LEU A 494 4.56 -2.72 16.17
N GLN A 495 4.84 -1.73 15.33
CA GLN A 495 3.92 -0.62 15.08
C GLN A 495 3.18 -0.84 13.77
N PHE A 496 1.86 -0.79 13.83
CA PHE A 496 0.98 -0.80 12.66
C PHE A 496 0.69 0.63 12.18
N GLY A 497 0.45 0.77 10.88
CA GLY A 497 0.21 2.05 10.24
C GLY A 497 1.45 2.62 9.56
N THR A 498 1.40 3.91 9.29
CA THR A 498 2.46 4.68 8.62
C THR A 498 3.08 5.70 9.57
N GLU A 499 4.34 6.03 9.33
CA GLU A 499 5.08 7.04 10.10
C GLU A 499 5.97 7.85 9.17
N VAL A 500 5.80 9.17 9.19
CA VAL A 500 6.67 10.12 8.49
C VAL A 500 7.84 10.45 9.40
N VAL A 501 9.05 10.03 9.00
CA VAL A 501 10.28 10.28 9.73
C VAL A 501 11.10 11.33 8.98
N THR A 502 11.53 12.37 9.68
CA THR A 502 12.37 13.45 9.15
C THR A 502 13.58 13.68 10.04
N ASN A 503 14.66 14.21 9.50
CA ASN A 503 15.79 14.69 10.31
C ASN A 503 15.45 16.05 10.96
N ASP A 504 16.31 16.53 11.86
CA ASP A 504 16.05 17.69 12.70
C ASP A 504 15.86 19.00 11.92
N ASP A 505 16.52 19.17 10.78
CA ASP A 505 16.42 20.37 9.94
C ASP A 505 15.39 20.27 8.80
N GLY A 506 14.66 19.16 8.74
CA GLY A 506 13.61 18.93 7.74
C GLY A 506 14.11 18.89 6.29
N THR A 507 15.34 18.47 6.04
CA THR A 507 15.92 18.42 4.69
C THR A 507 15.90 17.02 4.06
N ILE A 508 15.60 15.99 4.86
CA ILE A 508 15.29 14.64 4.37
C ILE A 508 14.12 14.08 5.15
N CYS A 509 13.23 13.43 4.44
CA CYS A 509 12.04 12.81 5.01
C CYS A 509 11.78 11.48 4.32
N GLY A 510 11.21 10.51 5.01
CA GLY A 510 10.79 9.25 4.45
C GLY A 510 9.55 8.69 5.11
N LEU A 511 8.77 7.94 4.35
CA LEU A 511 7.62 7.22 4.86
C LEU A 511 8.02 5.79 5.22
N LEU A 512 7.76 5.41 6.46
CA LEU A 512 7.91 4.05 6.97
C LEU A 512 6.56 3.43 7.29
N GLY A 513 6.48 2.10 7.30
CA GLY A 513 5.29 1.34 7.65
C GLY A 513 4.43 0.99 6.46
N ALA A 514 3.20 0.58 6.76
CA ALA A 514 2.25 0.06 5.78
C ALA A 514 0.84 0.66 5.98
N SER A 515 -0.19 -0.04 5.58
CA SER A 515 -1.60 0.35 5.52
C SER A 515 -2.16 1.04 6.80
N PRO A 516 -3.05 2.04 6.66
CA PRO A 516 -3.48 2.66 5.41
C PRO A 516 -2.43 3.64 4.89
N GLY A 517 -2.11 3.58 3.61
CA GLY A 517 -1.09 4.44 3.03
C GLY A 517 -1.54 5.04 1.71
N ALA A 518 -1.93 4.21 0.74
CA ALA A 518 -2.29 4.70 -0.59
C ALA A 518 -3.54 5.60 -0.58
N SER A 519 -4.59 5.23 0.16
CA SER A 519 -5.82 6.03 0.30
C SER A 519 -5.62 7.32 1.11
N THR A 520 -4.62 7.35 1.98
CA THR A 520 -4.30 8.51 2.83
C THR A 520 -3.05 9.26 2.36
N CYS A 521 -2.62 9.03 1.11
CA CYS A 521 -1.37 9.58 0.57
C CYS A 521 -1.32 11.10 0.56
N VAL A 522 -2.46 11.77 0.49
CA VAL A 522 -2.55 13.23 0.49
C VAL A 522 -2.26 13.78 1.88
N THR A 523 -2.87 13.23 2.91
CA THR A 523 -2.58 13.61 4.31
C THR A 523 -1.12 13.36 4.66
N ILE A 524 -0.55 12.24 4.21
CA ILE A 524 0.88 11.93 4.42
C ILE A 524 1.77 12.94 3.68
N ALA A 525 1.38 13.38 2.48
CA ALA A 525 2.09 14.44 1.77
C ALA A 525 2.00 15.77 2.49
N LEU A 526 0.83 16.14 3.03
CA LEU A 526 0.65 17.33 3.86
C LEU A 526 1.50 17.26 5.13
N ASP A 527 1.50 16.13 5.84
CA ASP A 527 2.33 15.91 7.03
C ASP A 527 3.83 16.06 6.69
N THR A 528 4.26 15.51 5.55
CA THR A 528 5.62 15.68 5.03
C THR A 528 5.95 17.17 4.78
N ILE A 529 5.06 17.87 4.08
CA ILE A 529 5.25 19.31 3.75
C ILE A 529 5.27 20.14 5.03
N THR A 530 4.35 19.91 5.94
CA THR A 530 4.27 20.65 7.21
C THR A 530 5.51 20.39 8.07
N LYS A 531 5.89 19.15 8.31
CA LYS A 531 7.07 18.79 9.12
C LYS A 531 8.38 19.33 8.57
N CYS A 532 8.51 19.38 7.24
CA CYS A 532 9.78 19.76 6.60
C CYS A 532 9.88 21.24 6.24
N PHE A 533 8.75 21.95 6.13
CA PHE A 533 8.75 23.30 5.58
C PHE A 533 8.00 24.33 6.41
N LYS A 534 7.27 23.98 7.48
CA LYS A 534 6.46 24.91 8.28
C LYS A 534 7.25 26.13 8.73
N ASP A 535 8.50 25.94 9.15
CA ASP A 535 9.37 27.00 9.66
C ASP A 535 10.20 27.70 8.57
N LYS A 536 9.99 27.33 7.28
CA LYS A 536 10.72 27.91 6.16
C LYS A 536 9.91 29.05 5.52
N PRO A 537 10.57 30.12 5.04
CA PRO A 537 9.88 31.34 4.56
C PRO A 537 8.80 31.07 3.48
N GLN A 538 9.04 30.10 2.58
CA GLN A 538 8.12 29.78 1.50
C GLN A 538 6.78 29.20 1.98
N PHE A 539 6.71 28.60 3.19
CA PHE A 539 5.51 27.95 3.69
C PHE A 539 4.33 28.93 3.85
N LYS A 540 4.61 30.18 4.19
CA LYS A 540 3.58 31.24 4.28
C LYS A 540 2.86 31.45 2.94
N ALA A 541 3.60 31.35 1.81
CA ALA A 541 3.02 31.46 0.48
C ALA A 541 2.34 30.15 0.04
N TRP A 542 2.71 29.01 0.63
CA TRP A 542 2.13 27.70 0.32
C TRP A 542 0.79 27.47 1.00
N ALA A 543 0.61 27.94 2.23
CA ALA A 543 -0.59 27.68 3.01
C ALA A 543 -1.90 28.05 2.28
N PRO A 544 -2.05 29.23 1.65
CA PRO A 544 -3.26 29.56 0.88
C PRO A 544 -3.46 28.65 -0.34
N LYS A 545 -2.38 28.23 -1.00
CA LYS A 545 -2.45 27.32 -2.14
C LYS A 545 -2.88 25.90 -1.71
N ILE A 546 -2.37 25.44 -0.56
CA ILE A 546 -2.78 24.14 0.01
C ILE A 546 -4.27 24.19 0.37
N ALA A 547 -4.77 25.28 0.96
CA ALA A 547 -6.18 25.44 1.27
C ALA A 547 -7.07 25.47 0.01
N GLN A 548 -6.55 25.93 -1.15
CA GLN A 548 -7.26 25.79 -2.43
C GLN A 548 -7.29 24.35 -2.94
N MET A 549 -6.21 23.59 -2.72
CA MET A 549 -6.14 22.17 -3.12
C MET A 549 -7.02 21.30 -2.24
N ILE A 550 -7.13 21.63 -0.97
CA ILE A 550 -7.82 20.86 0.08
C ILE A 550 -8.60 21.86 0.93
N PRO A 551 -9.81 22.23 0.50
CA PRO A 551 -10.68 23.10 1.27
C PRO A 551 -10.89 22.60 2.70
N GLY A 552 -10.70 23.49 3.66
CA GLY A 552 -10.77 23.19 5.10
C GLY A 552 -9.46 22.80 5.76
N TRP A 553 -8.40 22.56 5.01
CA TRP A 553 -7.08 22.39 5.61
C TRP A 553 -6.57 23.69 6.23
N THR A 554 -5.99 23.59 7.43
CA THR A 554 -5.34 24.69 8.13
C THR A 554 -3.89 24.31 8.47
N ALA A 555 -3.03 25.32 8.58
CA ALA A 555 -1.60 25.13 8.90
C ALA A 555 -1.35 24.83 10.38
N GLU A 556 -2.30 25.14 11.25
CA GLU A 556 -2.24 25.00 12.71
C GLU A 556 -2.72 23.63 13.17
N GLY A 557 -3.64 23.01 12.45
CA GLY A 557 -4.21 21.71 12.75
C GLY A 557 -3.30 20.53 12.36
N PRO A 558 -3.61 19.31 12.84
CA PRO A 558 -3.00 18.09 12.33
C PRO A 558 -3.22 17.95 10.82
N ALA A 559 -2.24 17.43 10.11
CA ALA A 559 -2.39 17.17 8.67
C ALA A 559 -3.60 16.23 8.43
N GLY A 560 -4.54 16.67 7.60
CA GLY A 560 -5.76 15.93 7.29
C GLY A 560 -6.88 16.05 8.33
N ASP A 561 -6.73 16.92 9.32
CA ASP A 561 -7.84 17.31 10.20
C ASP A 561 -8.83 18.16 9.39
N LEU A 562 -9.99 17.58 9.14
CA LEU A 562 -11.15 18.21 8.53
C LEU A 562 -12.28 18.36 9.54
N SER A 563 -11.97 18.34 10.84
CA SER A 563 -12.94 18.52 11.92
C SER A 563 -13.67 19.86 11.75
N GLY A 564 -14.99 19.80 11.78
CA GLY A 564 -15.85 20.98 11.54
C GLY A 564 -16.26 21.20 10.09
N ILE A 565 -15.82 20.38 9.13
CA ILE A 565 -16.33 20.42 7.76
C ILE A 565 -17.51 19.46 7.62
N ASN A 566 -18.54 19.93 6.92
CA ASN A 566 -19.68 19.08 6.58
C ASN A 566 -19.27 18.00 5.58
N CYS A 567 -19.20 16.74 6.04
CA CYS A 567 -18.77 15.59 5.24
C CYS A 567 -19.71 15.34 4.06
N ASP A 568 -21.01 15.58 4.21
CA ASP A 568 -22.00 15.41 3.13
C ASP A 568 -21.72 16.40 1.99
N SER A 569 -21.29 17.63 2.32
CA SER A 569 -20.83 18.62 1.35
C SER A 569 -19.60 18.13 0.57
N ILE A 570 -18.62 17.51 1.24
CA ILE A 570 -17.45 16.93 0.56
C ILE A 570 -17.87 15.76 -0.33
N TYR A 571 -18.73 14.87 0.16
CA TYR A 571 -19.23 13.75 -0.65
C TYR A 571 -19.96 14.23 -1.88
N ALA A 572 -20.84 15.24 -1.75
CA ALA A 572 -21.59 15.80 -2.87
C ALA A 572 -20.67 16.49 -3.90
N SER A 573 -19.81 17.42 -3.45
CA SER A 573 -18.96 18.20 -4.34
C SER A 573 -17.90 17.35 -5.06
N THR A 574 -17.23 16.44 -4.35
CA THR A 574 -16.23 15.54 -4.95
C THR A 574 -16.87 14.40 -5.72
N GLY A 575 -18.08 13.97 -5.34
CA GLY A 575 -18.82 12.89 -6.00
C GLY A 575 -19.12 13.19 -7.46
N ALA A 576 -19.57 14.41 -7.75
CA ALA A 576 -19.85 14.87 -9.11
C ALA A 576 -18.59 14.87 -10.00
N THR A 577 -17.51 15.51 -9.54
CA THR A 577 -16.26 15.60 -10.30
C THR A 577 -15.59 14.23 -10.48
N LEU A 578 -15.52 13.43 -9.41
CA LEU A 578 -14.88 12.11 -9.43
C LEU A 578 -15.79 11.01 -9.98
N LYS A 579 -17.03 11.32 -10.39
CA LYS A 579 -18.01 10.37 -10.93
C LYS A 579 -18.31 9.19 -9.98
N ILE A 580 -18.35 9.45 -8.69
CA ILE A 580 -18.57 8.47 -7.61
C ILE A 580 -19.79 8.84 -6.74
N THR A 581 -20.79 9.43 -7.33
CA THR A 581 -22.08 9.67 -6.67
C THR A 581 -22.79 8.32 -6.45
N PRO A 582 -23.21 8.00 -5.23
CA PRO A 582 -23.98 6.78 -4.97
C PRO A 582 -25.23 6.73 -5.86
N LYS A 583 -25.49 5.55 -6.41
CA LYS A 583 -26.70 5.28 -7.20
C LYS A 583 -27.83 4.85 -6.29
#